data_08b1a43af658312821f9cf7732d8b912
#
_entry.id   08b1a43af658312821f9cf7732d8b912
#
_cell.length_a   1.000
_cell.length_b   1.000
_cell.length_c   1.000
_cell.angle_alpha   90.00
_cell.angle_beta   90.00
_cell.angle_gamma   90.00
#
_symmetry.space_group_name_H-M   'P 1'
#
loop_
_entity.id
_entity.type
_entity.pdbx_description
1 polymer ?
#
loop_
_entity_poly.entity_id
_entity_poly.type
_entity_poly.pdbx_seq_one_letter_code
_entity_poly.pdbx_strand_id
1 'polypeptide(L)'
;MTDVLNEFPELKDPKTGQSLMERTVLIANTSDMPVAAREASIYTGITIAEYFRDMGYSVALMADSTSRWAEALREMSGRLEEMPGEEGYPAYLGSRLAQFYERAGHVICSGKDGREGALTAIGAVSPPGGDISEPVSQATLRIVKVFW
;
A
#
# COMPACT_ATOMS: atom_id res chain seq x y z
N MET A 1 10.92 -6.20 -10.24
CA MET A 1 9.66 -5.76 -10.88
C MET A 1 9.43 -6.45 -12.23
N THR A 2 10.40 -6.46 -13.11
CA THR A 2 10.28 -7.10 -14.44
C THR A 2 9.90 -8.58 -14.32
N ASP A 3 10.52 -9.31 -13.41
CA ASP A 3 10.24 -10.73 -13.18
C ASP A 3 8.79 -10.96 -12.73
N VAL A 4 8.27 -10.12 -11.84
CA VAL A 4 6.87 -10.19 -11.40
C VAL A 4 5.93 -9.96 -12.57
N LEU A 5 6.19 -8.97 -13.42
CA LEU A 5 5.36 -8.67 -14.58
C LEU A 5 5.38 -9.79 -15.63
N ASN A 6 6.49 -10.51 -15.75
CA ASN A 6 6.64 -11.59 -16.71
C ASN A 6 6.11 -12.93 -16.20
N GLU A 7 6.36 -13.26 -14.93
CA GLU A 7 6.05 -14.56 -14.34
C GLU A 7 4.65 -14.63 -13.74
N PHE A 8 4.13 -13.52 -13.21
CA PHE A 8 2.83 -13.50 -12.55
C PHE A 8 1.67 -13.97 -13.43
N PRO A 9 1.58 -13.58 -14.73
CA PRO A 9 0.51 -14.08 -15.61
C PRO A 9 0.54 -15.59 -15.86
N GLU A 10 1.67 -16.24 -15.62
CA GLU A 10 1.82 -17.69 -15.77
C GLU A 10 1.24 -18.48 -14.58
N LEU A 11 1.04 -17.82 -13.45
CA LEU A 11 0.46 -18.44 -12.26
C LEU A 11 -1.04 -18.71 -12.50
N LYS A 12 -1.45 -19.92 -12.16
CA LYS A 12 -2.84 -20.36 -12.34
C LYS A 12 -3.50 -20.64 -10.99
N ASP A 13 -4.78 -20.32 -10.91
CA ASP A 13 -5.62 -20.69 -9.78
C ASP A 13 -5.82 -22.22 -9.77
N PRO A 14 -5.44 -22.92 -8.70
CA PRO A 14 -5.61 -24.36 -8.62
C PRO A 14 -7.07 -24.82 -8.64
N LYS A 15 -8.01 -23.93 -8.32
CA LYS A 15 -9.45 -24.25 -8.31
C LYS A 15 -10.11 -24.09 -9.69
N THR A 16 -9.77 -23.03 -10.41
CA THR A 16 -10.42 -22.68 -11.67
C THR A 16 -9.56 -22.97 -12.90
N GLY A 17 -8.25 -23.12 -12.72
CA GLY A 17 -7.29 -23.29 -13.81
C GLY A 17 -7.02 -22.01 -14.62
N GLN A 18 -7.64 -20.89 -14.27
CA GLN A 18 -7.45 -19.61 -14.91
C GLN A 18 -6.23 -18.89 -14.34
N SER A 19 -5.65 -17.96 -15.12
CA SER A 19 -4.54 -17.13 -14.65
C SER A 19 -4.98 -16.25 -13.47
N LEU A 20 -4.14 -16.16 -12.45
CA LEU A 20 -4.37 -15.25 -11.33
C LEU A 20 -4.42 -13.78 -11.76
N MET A 21 -3.84 -13.45 -12.92
CA MET A 21 -3.86 -12.11 -13.48
C MET A 21 -5.27 -11.61 -13.79
N GLU A 22 -6.22 -12.50 -14.05
CA GLU A 22 -7.61 -12.14 -14.33
C GLU A 22 -8.32 -11.50 -13.12
N ARG A 23 -7.83 -11.75 -11.92
CA ARG A 23 -8.36 -11.18 -10.67
C ARG A 23 -7.36 -10.27 -9.96
N THR A 24 -6.35 -9.80 -10.64
CA THR A 24 -5.27 -9.02 -10.05
C THR A 24 -5.09 -7.73 -10.81
N VAL A 25 -4.88 -6.65 -10.06
CA VAL A 25 -4.46 -5.34 -10.58
C VAL A 25 -3.02 -5.13 -10.15
N LEU A 26 -2.14 -4.88 -11.11
CA LEU A 26 -0.75 -4.55 -10.85
C LEU A 26 -0.54 -3.04 -11.04
N ILE A 27 -0.02 -2.40 -10.01
CA ILE A 27 0.37 -0.98 -10.04
C ILE A 27 1.87 -0.92 -9.85
N ALA A 28 2.57 -0.53 -10.89
CA ALA A 28 4.03 -0.47 -10.90
C ALA A 28 4.52 0.96 -10.79
N ASN A 29 5.42 1.20 -9.85
CA ASN A 29 6.16 2.44 -9.72
C ASN A 29 7.64 2.20 -10.00
N THR A 30 8.21 3.06 -10.83
CA THR A 30 9.63 3.05 -11.13
C THR A 30 10.29 4.31 -10.56
N SER A 31 11.60 4.25 -10.33
CA SER A 31 12.34 5.37 -9.75
C SER A 31 12.44 6.61 -10.66
N ASP A 32 12.22 6.42 -11.95
CA ASP A 32 12.21 7.50 -12.96
C ASP A 32 10.85 8.21 -13.07
N MET A 33 9.82 7.72 -12.41
CA MET A 33 8.51 8.38 -12.37
C MET A 33 8.56 9.67 -11.55
N PRO A 34 7.74 10.69 -11.91
CA PRO A 34 7.62 11.89 -11.10
C PRO A 34 7.24 11.58 -9.65
N VAL A 35 7.79 12.33 -8.70
CA VAL A 35 7.56 12.09 -7.28
C VAL A 35 6.07 12.15 -6.91
N ALA A 36 5.33 13.06 -7.52
CA ALA A 36 3.88 13.18 -7.30
C ALA A 36 3.13 11.92 -7.75
N ALA A 37 3.54 11.31 -8.85
CA ALA A 37 2.95 10.05 -9.32
C ALA A 37 3.27 8.88 -8.39
N ARG A 38 4.51 8.81 -7.89
CA ARG A 38 4.91 7.79 -6.90
C ARG A 38 4.14 7.92 -5.59
N GLU A 39 3.92 9.14 -5.13
CA GLU A 39 3.12 9.40 -3.93
C GLU A 39 1.64 9.07 -4.17
N ALA A 40 1.06 9.47 -5.28
CA ALA A 40 -0.35 9.25 -5.59
C ALA A 40 -0.71 7.78 -5.84
N SER A 41 0.22 6.95 -6.26
CA SER A 41 -0.03 5.54 -6.61
C SER A 41 -0.57 4.72 -5.44
N ILE A 42 -0.14 5.02 -4.21
CA ILE A 42 -0.62 4.32 -3.02
C ILE A 42 -2.13 4.57 -2.80
N TYR A 43 -2.58 5.79 -3.02
CA TYR A 43 -3.99 6.14 -2.91
C TYR A 43 -4.82 5.54 -4.03
N THR A 44 -4.29 5.47 -5.23
CA THR A 44 -4.93 4.78 -6.36
C THR A 44 -5.14 3.29 -6.03
N GLY A 45 -4.11 2.63 -5.52
CA GLY A 45 -4.20 1.22 -5.12
C GLY A 45 -5.22 0.95 -4.04
N ILE A 46 -5.23 1.73 -2.98
CA ILE A 46 -6.18 1.54 -1.88
C ILE A 46 -7.62 1.87 -2.31
N THR A 47 -7.79 2.84 -3.19
CA THR A 47 -9.11 3.21 -3.72
C THR A 47 -9.70 2.09 -4.58
N ILE A 48 -8.91 1.48 -5.45
CA ILE A 48 -9.33 0.31 -6.23
C ILE A 48 -9.68 -0.86 -5.30
N ALA A 49 -8.86 -1.11 -4.30
CA ALA A 49 -9.10 -2.16 -3.32
C ALA A 49 -10.41 -1.93 -2.53
N GLU A 50 -10.70 -0.71 -2.11
CA GLU A 50 -11.95 -0.35 -1.45
C GLU A 50 -13.17 -0.51 -2.37
N TYR A 51 -13.03 -0.18 -3.65
CA TYR A 51 -14.10 -0.36 -4.61
C TYR A 51 -14.56 -1.81 -4.68
N PHE A 52 -13.63 -2.75 -4.77
CA PHE A 52 -13.94 -4.18 -4.77
C PHE A 52 -14.46 -4.67 -3.40
N ARG A 53 -13.89 -4.18 -2.31
CA ARG A 53 -14.41 -4.46 -0.96
C ARG A 53 -15.88 -4.07 -0.84
N ASP A 54 -16.23 -2.88 -1.29
CA ASP A 54 -17.59 -2.35 -1.19
C ASP A 54 -18.60 -3.08 -2.08
N MET A 55 -18.11 -3.83 -3.07
CA MET A 55 -18.92 -4.77 -3.84
C MET A 55 -19.13 -6.13 -3.14
N GLY A 56 -18.50 -6.35 -1.99
CA GLY A 56 -18.63 -7.58 -1.23
C GLY A 56 -17.52 -8.60 -1.44
N TYR A 57 -16.40 -8.22 -2.05
CA TYR A 57 -15.25 -9.10 -2.23
C TYR A 57 -14.29 -9.04 -1.05
N SER A 58 -13.52 -10.12 -0.91
CA SER A 58 -12.35 -10.14 -0.05
C SER A 58 -11.12 -9.76 -0.86
N VAL A 59 -10.51 -8.63 -0.52
CA VAL A 59 -9.41 -8.03 -1.27
C VAL A 59 -8.12 -8.10 -0.46
N ALA A 60 -7.02 -8.48 -1.10
CA ALA A 60 -5.68 -8.36 -0.55
C ALA A 60 -4.93 -7.27 -1.30
N LEU A 61 -4.45 -6.28 -0.57
CA LEU A 61 -3.59 -5.21 -1.08
C LEU A 61 -2.17 -5.44 -0.57
N MET A 62 -1.24 -5.62 -1.49
CA MET A 62 0.17 -5.81 -1.17
C MET A 62 0.96 -4.59 -1.65
N ALA A 63 1.56 -3.86 -0.72
CA ALA A 63 2.38 -2.69 -1.02
C ALA A 63 3.87 -3.02 -0.78
N ASP A 64 4.61 -3.17 -1.84
CA ASP A 64 6.06 -3.40 -1.79
C ASP A 64 6.77 -2.23 -2.51
N SER A 65 7.32 -1.31 -1.79
CA SER A 65 7.29 -1.18 -0.34
C SER A 65 6.75 0.20 0.05
N THR A 66 6.18 0.29 1.25
CA THR A 66 5.72 1.57 1.80
C THR A 66 6.88 2.53 2.09
N SER A 67 8.09 2.02 2.23
CA SER A 67 9.30 2.85 2.37
C SER A 67 9.52 3.75 1.16
N ARG A 68 9.23 3.28 -0.04
CA ARG A 68 9.34 4.08 -1.26
C ARG A 68 8.30 5.19 -1.33
N TRP A 69 7.12 4.93 -0.83
CA TRP A 69 6.11 5.97 -0.66
C TRP A 69 6.55 7.03 0.36
N ALA A 70 7.10 6.62 1.49
CA ALA A 70 7.62 7.54 2.49
C ALA A 70 8.76 8.40 1.93
N GLU A 71 9.65 7.86 1.12
CA GLU A 71 10.68 8.62 0.40
C GLU A 71 10.06 9.67 -0.54
N ALA A 72 9.00 9.32 -1.25
CA ALA A 72 8.28 10.28 -2.10
C ALA A 72 7.64 11.40 -1.27
N LEU A 73 7.06 11.09 -0.13
CA LEU A 73 6.53 12.10 0.79
C LEU A 73 7.64 13.04 1.30
N ARG A 74 8.80 12.50 1.66
CA ARG A 74 9.96 13.29 2.08
C ARG A 74 10.43 14.23 0.99
N GLU A 75 10.53 13.75 -0.25
CA GLU A 75 10.94 14.57 -1.40
C GLU A 75 9.93 15.68 -1.68
N MET A 76 8.63 15.38 -1.65
CA MET A 76 7.59 16.39 -1.85
C MET A 76 7.59 17.45 -0.78
N SER A 77 7.66 17.07 0.49
CA SER A 77 7.69 18.02 1.59
C SER A 77 8.93 18.93 1.55
N GLY A 78 10.06 18.39 1.12
CA GLY A 78 11.27 19.17 0.90
C GLY A 78 11.13 20.20 -0.22
N ARG A 79 10.47 19.86 -1.31
CA ARG A 79 10.20 20.79 -2.42
C ARG A 79 9.19 21.88 -2.06
N LEU A 80 8.28 21.59 -1.15
CA LEU A 80 7.29 22.53 -0.65
C LEU A 80 7.82 23.37 0.54
N GLU A 81 9.10 23.20 0.89
CA GLU A 81 9.74 23.89 2.00
C GLU A 81 9.01 23.72 3.34
N GLU A 82 8.35 22.58 3.53
CA GLU A 82 7.70 22.24 4.78
C GLU A 82 8.75 21.97 5.87
N MET A 83 8.41 22.26 7.12
CA MET A 83 9.32 22.01 8.24
C MET A 83 9.61 20.51 8.35
N PRO A 84 10.88 20.10 8.26
CA PRO A 84 11.22 18.68 8.34
C PRO A 84 11.03 18.15 9.77
N GLY A 85 10.51 16.93 9.86
CA GLY A 85 10.50 16.15 11.08
C GLY A 85 11.77 15.30 11.24
N GLU A 86 11.63 14.16 11.89
CA GLU A 86 12.73 13.22 12.13
C GLU A 86 13.29 12.68 10.81
N GLU A 87 14.61 12.71 10.68
CA GLU A 87 15.33 12.28 9.47
C GLU A 87 14.86 12.92 8.15
N GLY A 88 14.31 14.13 8.21
CA GLY A 88 13.82 14.86 7.04
C GLY A 88 12.45 14.41 6.52
N TYR A 89 11.81 13.46 7.18
CA TYR A 89 10.43 13.10 6.87
C TYR A 89 9.46 14.18 7.35
N PRO A 90 8.31 14.36 6.68
CA PRO A 90 7.31 15.30 7.17
C PRO A 90 6.76 14.86 8.52
N ALA A 91 6.39 15.83 9.36
CA ALA A 91 5.84 15.55 10.69
C ALA A 91 4.55 14.72 10.65
N TYR A 92 3.84 14.77 9.52
CA TYR A 92 2.60 14.01 9.29
C TYR A 92 2.80 12.58 8.72
N LEU A 93 4.04 12.08 8.65
CA LEU A 93 4.30 10.73 8.14
C LEU A 93 3.47 9.67 8.86
N GLY A 94 3.48 9.70 10.19
CA GLY A 94 2.71 8.75 10.99
C GLY A 94 1.21 8.83 10.73
N SER A 95 0.67 10.03 10.61
CA SER A 95 -0.76 10.25 10.29
C SER A 95 -1.12 9.71 8.91
N ARG A 96 -0.27 9.91 7.92
CA ARG A 96 -0.49 9.41 6.55
C ARG A 96 -0.45 7.88 6.50
N LEU A 97 0.50 7.27 7.17
CA LEU A 97 0.56 5.80 7.29
C LEU A 97 -0.67 5.26 8.02
N ALA A 98 -1.10 5.89 9.10
CA ALA A 98 -2.30 5.49 9.83
C ALA A 98 -3.55 5.59 8.96
N GLN A 99 -3.71 6.66 8.19
CA GLN A 99 -4.82 6.82 7.25
C GLN A 99 -4.85 5.74 6.18
N PHE A 100 -3.70 5.32 5.69
CA PHE A 100 -3.61 4.23 4.73
C PHE A 100 -4.03 2.89 5.33
N TYR A 101 -3.47 2.51 6.47
CA TYR A 101 -3.77 1.22 7.11
C TYR A 101 -5.17 1.17 7.73
N GLU A 102 -5.73 2.29 8.14
CA GLU A 102 -7.10 2.40 8.67
C GLU A 102 -8.16 1.97 7.66
N ARG A 103 -7.88 2.09 6.38
CA ARG A 103 -8.79 1.72 5.30
C ARG A 103 -8.93 0.20 5.12
N ALA A 104 -8.04 -0.59 5.72
CA ALA A 104 -8.16 -2.04 5.77
C ALA A 104 -9.17 -2.47 6.83
N GLY A 105 -9.90 -3.52 6.56
CA GLY A 105 -10.82 -4.10 7.53
C GLY A 105 -11.99 -4.85 6.90
N HIS A 106 -12.80 -5.44 7.74
CA HIS A 106 -14.04 -6.10 7.38
C HIS A 106 -15.19 -5.11 7.54
N VAL A 107 -16.04 -4.99 6.54
CA VAL A 107 -17.12 -4.02 6.48
C VAL A 107 -18.44 -4.66 6.04
N ILE A 108 -19.54 -4.08 6.49
CA ILE A 108 -20.85 -4.33 5.92
C ILE A 108 -21.10 -3.29 4.85
N CYS A 109 -21.31 -3.74 3.61
CA CYS A 109 -21.42 -2.85 2.47
C CYS A 109 -22.74 -2.06 2.51
N SER A 110 -22.70 -0.83 1.98
CA SER A 110 -23.89 -0.01 1.83
C SER A 110 -24.81 -0.61 0.77
N GLY A 111 -25.90 -1.20 1.19
CA GLY A 111 -26.87 -1.86 0.33
C GLY A 111 -27.96 -2.51 1.15
N LYS A 112 -29.03 -2.93 0.49
CA LYS A 112 -30.17 -3.58 1.16
C LYS A 112 -29.94 -5.07 1.42
N ASP A 113 -28.96 -5.68 0.80
CA ASP A 113 -28.66 -7.10 0.83
C ASP A 113 -27.75 -7.51 2.01
N GLY A 114 -27.19 -6.54 2.74
CA GLY A 114 -26.35 -6.82 3.90
C GLY A 114 -25.04 -7.55 3.58
N ARG A 115 -24.55 -7.47 2.33
CA ARG A 115 -23.31 -8.13 1.92
C ARG A 115 -22.13 -7.58 2.71
N GLU A 116 -21.14 -8.43 2.91
CA GLU A 116 -19.92 -8.13 3.63
C GLU A 116 -18.74 -8.13 2.67
N GLY A 117 -17.79 -7.24 2.90
CA GLY A 117 -16.53 -7.18 2.19
C GLY A 117 -15.36 -7.03 3.15
N ALA A 118 -14.18 -7.43 2.72
CA ALA A 118 -12.98 -7.33 3.51
C ALA A 118 -11.80 -6.82 2.68
N LEU A 119 -10.94 -6.03 3.31
CA LEU A 119 -9.69 -5.58 2.75
C LEU A 119 -8.57 -5.86 3.74
N THR A 120 -7.60 -6.65 3.31
CA THR A 120 -6.38 -6.92 4.06
C THR A 120 -5.23 -6.18 3.40
N ALA A 121 -4.56 -5.31 4.13
CA ALA A 121 -3.39 -4.58 3.67
C ALA A 121 -2.11 -5.23 4.22
N ILE A 122 -1.20 -5.57 3.33
CA ILE A 122 0.13 -6.09 3.66
C ILE A 122 1.15 -5.10 3.11
N GLY A 123 1.83 -4.41 4.01
CA GLY A 123 2.85 -3.44 3.67
C GLY A 123 4.25 -3.97 3.97
N ALA A 124 5.09 -4.01 2.96
CA ALA A 124 6.51 -4.27 3.15
C ALA A 124 7.21 -2.97 3.54
N VAL A 125 8.17 -3.07 4.45
CA VAL A 125 9.04 -1.98 4.87
C VAL A 125 10.48 -2.42 4.64
N SER A 126 11.27 -1.55 4.01
CA SER A 126 12.68 -1.81 3.73
C SER A 126 13.54 -0.79 4.49
N PRO A 127 13.84 -1.04 5.77
CA PRO A 127 14.63 -0.10 6.55
C PRO A 127 16.08 -0.08 6.05
N PRO A 128 16.70 1.11 5.90
CA PRO A 128 18.10 1.22 5.53
C PRO A 128 19.02 0.48 6.52
N GLY A 129 19.90 -0.37 6.00
CA GLY A 129 20.82 -1.14 6.83
C GLY A 129 20.16 -2.14 7.78
N GLY A 130 18.87 -2.43 7.60
CA GLY A 130 18.12 -3.32 8.50
C GLY A 130 17.76 -2.69 9.85
N ASP A 131 17.93 -1.38 9.99
CA ASP A 131 17.65 -0.66 11.23
C ASP A 131 16.16 -0.37 11.37
N ILE A 132 15.47 -1.15 12.20
CA ILE A 132 14.05 -1.00 12.49
C ILE A 132 13.74 0.22 13.39
N SER A 133 14.74 0.92 13.91
CA SER A 133 14.54 2.15 14.69
C SER A 133 14.31 3.38 13.81
N GLU A 134 14.44 3.25 12.49
CA GLU A 134 14.20 4.35 11.56
C GLU A 134 12.72 4.79 11.56
N PRO A 135 12.42 6.07 11.18
CA PRO A 135 11.09 6.64 11.38
C PRO A 135 9.93 5.90 10.70
N VAL A 136 10.13 5.39 9.49
CA VAL A 136 9.07 4.69 8.74
C VAL A 136 8.71 3.37 9.42
N SER A 137 9.71 2.59 9.81
CA SER A 137 9.53 1.33 10.52
C SER A 137 8.85 1.55 11.87
N GLN A 138 9.30 2.52 12.64
CA GLN A 138 8.70 2.84 13.93
C GLN A 138 7.26 3.34 13.82
N ALA A 139 6.97 4.20 12.84
CA ALA A 139 5.61 4.66 12.60
C ALA A 139 4.69 3.51 12.20
N THR A 140 5.17 2.61 11.35
CA THR A 140 4.40 1.44 10.92
C THR A 140 4.14 0.47 12.08
N LEU A 141 5.15 0.16 12.89
CA LEU A 141 5.02 -0.72 14.05
C LEU A 141 4.01 -0.23 15.09
N ARG A 142 3.81 1.08 15.20
CA ARG A 142 2.81 1.67 16.10
C ARG A 142 1.37 1.47 15.59
N ILE A 143 1.20 1.23 14.32
CA ILE A 143 -0.12 1.17 13.67
C ILE A 143 -0.57 -0.27 13.48
N VAL A 144 0.33 -1.11 12.97
CA VAL A 144 0.02 -2.51 12.64
C VAL A 144 0.04 -3.40 13.89
N LYS A 145 -0.84 -4.39 13.90
CA LYS A 145 -0.91 -5.37 15.00
C LYS A 145 -0.06 -6.60 14.77
N VAL A 146 0.23 -6.90 13.53
CA VAL A 146 0.99 -8.09 13.12
C VAL A 146 2.15 -7.66 12.24
N PHE A 147 3.34 -8.15 12.54
CA PHE A 147 4.54 -7.95 11.72
C PHE A 147 5.40 -9.22 11.74
N TRP A 148 6.19 -9.42 10.69
CA TRP A 148 7.14 -10.51 10.53
C TRP A 148 8.54 -9.99 10.25
#